data_6c6e2f5876ec4da3da29ace316db1773
#
_entry.id   6c6e2f5876ec4da3da29ace316db1773
#
_cell.length_a   1.000
_cell.length_b   1.000
_cell.length_c   1.000
_cell.angle_alpha   90.00
_cell.angle_beta   90.00
_cell.angle_gamma   90.00
#
_symmetry.space_group_name_H-M   'P 1'
#
loop_
_entity.id
_entity.type
_entity.pdbx_description
1 polymer ?
#
loop_
_entity_poly.entity_id
_entity_poly.type
_entity_poly.pdbx_seq_one_letter_code
_entity_poly.pdbx_strand_id
1 'polypeptide(L)'
;MDLAKVKRAFQRNRYQCRVFETKEEAAVYLDREIDGMTVGFGDSLTLQTMGMYEKLSTHNTVWDVHQIDREKNGFAKSNAAFLDMARKAMTADVFLLSVNGATETGVMVNLDGTGNRVSGSLFGHRKVYFVFGVNKIAPTLEEAISRARNVAAPKNVARQHYLCGGSAHGGDRCYDCGAPDRICNVLAVYYKKMRNVEMEVIIINEKLGY
;
A
#
# COMPACT_ATOMS: atom_id res chain seq x y z
N MET A 1 0.57 -15.36 -16.31
CA MET A 1 1.73 -14.83 -15.54
C MET A 1 2.32 -15.96 -14.74
N ASP A 2 3.65 -16.10 -14.74
CA ASP A 2 4.37 -17.10 -13.95
C ASP A 2 4.80 -16.48 -12.60
N LEU A 3 4.06 -16.77 -11.53
CA LEU A 3 4.33 -16.23 -10.19
C LEU A 3 5.66 -16.71 -9.60
N ALA A 4 6.14 -17.89 -9.98
CA ALA A 4 7.45 -18.37 -9.55
C ALA A 4 8.58 -17.51 -10.16
N LYS A 5 8.43 -17.09 -11.42
CA LYS A 5 9.35 -16.16 -12.10
C LYS A 5 9.32 -14.78 -11.43
N VAL A 6 8.12 -14.26 -11.13
CA VAL A 6 7.95 -12.97 -10.44
C VAL A 6 8.57 -13.01 -9.04
N LYS A 7 8.32 -14.06 -8.25
CA LYS A 7 8.96 -14.26 -6.94
C LYS A 7 10.48 -14.20 -7.03
N ARG A 8 11.08 -14.96 -7.98
CA ARG A 8 12.53 -14.92 -8.21
C ARG A 8 13.04 -13.53 -8.60
N ALA A 9 12.25 -12.74 -9.34
CA ALA A 9 12.61 -11.38 -9.70
C ALA A 9 12.70 -10.45 -8.47
N PHE A 10 11.74 -10.51 -7.56
CA PHE A 10 11.81 -9.79 -6.28
C PHE A 10 12.99 -10.24 -5.43
N GLN A 11 13.26 -11.54 -5.36
CA GLN A 11 14.40 -12.09 -4.62
C GLN A 11 15.76 -11.60 -5.19
N ARG A 12 15.91 -11.52 -6.53
CA ARG A 12 17.10 -10.90 -7.16
C ARG A 12 17.24 -9.42 -6.80
N ASN A 13 16.13 -8.73 -6.56
CA ASN A 13 16.12 -7.35 -6.08
C ASN A 13 16.27 -7.24 -4.56
N ARG A 14 16.65 -8.35 -3.90
CA ARG A 14 16.99 -8.48 -2.48
C ARG A 14 15.79 -8.38 -1.52
N TYR A 15 14.56 -8.41 -2.02
CA TYR A 15 13.40 -8.56 -1.16
C TYR A 15 13.26 -10.01 -0.68
N GLN A 16 12.79 -10.21 0.55
CA GLN A 16 12.10 -11.45 0.87
C GLN A 16 10.80 -11.47 0.04
N CYS A 17 10.42 -12.63 -0.50
CA CYS A 17 9.19 -12.68 -1.30
C CYS A 17 8.48 -14.02 -1.10
N ARG A 18 7.18 -13.92 -0.75
CA ARG A 18 6.27 -15.07 -0.64
C ARG A 18 5.09 -14.89 -1.57
N VAL A 19 4.54 -16.01 -2.00
CA VAL A 19 3.33 -16.10 -2.80
C VAL A 19 2.35 -16.97 -2.05
N PHE A 20 1.12 -16.51 -1.94
CA PHE A 20 -0.02 -17.24 -1.33
C PHE A 20 -1.14 -17.36 -2.36
N GLU A 21 -1.88 -18.45 -2.32
CA GLU A 21 -3.02 -18.64 -3.21
C GLU A 21 -4.21 -17.78 -2.79
N THR A 22 -4.41 -17.62 -1.48
CA THR A 22 -5.54 -16.86 -0.94
C THR A 22 -5.09 -15.74 0.01
N LYS A 23 -5.94 -14.73 0.17
CA LYS A 23 -5.73 -13.66 1.15
C LYS A 23 -5.80 -14.17 2.60
N GLU A 24 -6.56 -15.23 2.84
CA GLU A 24 -6.68 -15.88 4.14
C GLU A 24 -5.36 -16.51 4.56
N GLU A 25 -4.69 -17.24 3.67
CA GLU A 25 -3.35 -17.80 3.93
C GLU A 25 -2.31 -16.74 4.21
N ALA A 26 -2.31 -15.67 3.42
CA ALA A 26 -1.43 -14.52 3.64
C ALA A 26 -1.71 -13.81 4.97
N ALA A 27 -2.99 -13.68 5.36
CA ALA A 27 -3.38 -13.08 6.62
C ALA A 27 -2.93 -13.92 7.83
N VAL A 28 -3.09 -15.25 7.77
CA VAL A 28 -2.59 -16.16 8.82
C VAL A 28 -1.07 -16.09 8.94
N TYR A 29 -0.36 -16.01 7.81
CA TYR A 29 1.08 -15.83 7.82
C TYR A 29 1.50 -14.53 8.50
N LEU A 30 0.92 -13.39 8.11
CA LEU A 30 1.25 -12.07 8.67
C LEU A 30 0.90 -11.98 10.15
N ASP A 31 -0.22 -12.55 10.57
CA ASP A 31 -0.69 -12.59 11.96
C ASP A 31 0.31 -13.32 12.87
N ARG A 32 0.87 -14.44 12.38
CA ARG A 32 1.89 -15.21 13.11
C ARG A 32 3.26 -14.52 13.14
N GLU A 33 3.67 -13.83 12.06
CA GLU A 33 5.00 -13.20 11.97
C GLU A 33 5.08 -11.85 12.71
N ILE A 34 3.94 -11.24 13.00
CA ILE A 34 3.84 -9.92 13.64
C ILE A 34 3.15 -10.10 14.99
N ASP A 35 3.94 -10.25 16.05
CA ASP A 35 3.45 -10.50 17.40
C ASP A 35 4.16 -9.62 18.44
N GLY A 36 3.39 -9.01 19.33
CA GLY A 36 3.89 -8.16 20.41
C GLY A 36 4.60 -6.88 19.93
N MET A 37 4.24 -6.34 18.75
CA MET A 37 4.93 -5.22 18.12
C MET A 37 4.02 -3.97 18.01
N THR A 38 4.65 -2.84 17.70
CA THR A 38 3.93 -1.69 17.17
C THR A 38 3.84 -1.79 15.64
N VAL A 39 2.65 -1.56 15.09
CA VAL A 39 2.34 -1.79 13.66
C VAL A 39 1.70 -0.56 13.05
N GLY A 40 2.31 -0.02 12.00
CA GLY A 40 1.77 1.10 11.22
C GLY A 40 1.20 0.62 9.89
N PHE A 41 0.05 1.17 9.48
CA PHE A 41 -0.58 0.90 8.20
C PHE A 41 -0.50 2.10 7.25
N GLY A 42 -0.16 1.83 6.01
CA GLY A 42 -0.05 2.83 4.94
C GLY A 42 -1.33 3.06 4.14
N ASP A 43 -2.50 3.18 4.77
CA ASP A 43 -3.81 3.45 4.12
C ASP A 43 -4.07 2.49 2.94
N SER A 44 -4.24 1.20 3.24
CA SER A 44 -4.31 0.13 2.23
C SER A 44 -5.67 -0.57 2.20
N LEU A 45 -6.42 -0.38 1.10
CA LEU A 45 -7.66 -1.14 0.86
C LEU A 45 -7.40 -2.66 0.79
N THR A 46 -6.24 -3.10 0.31
CA THR A 46 -5.87 -4.52 0.30
C THR A 46 -5.84 -5.09 1.72
N LEU A 47 -5.14 -4.42 2.64
CA LEU A 47 -5.04 -4.87 4.04
C LEU A 47 -6.40 -4.81 4.75
N GLN A 48 -7.21 -3.79 4.44
CA GLN A 48 -8.57 -3.66 4.94
C GLN A 48 -9.45 -4.84 4.48
N THR A 49 -9.39 -5.21 3.18
CA THR A 49 -10.12 -6.36 2.62
C THR A 49 -9.67 -7.70 3.23
N MET A 50 -8.42 -7.77 3.71
CA MET A 50 -7.89 -8.95 4.40
C MET A 50 -8.25 -9.01 5.89
N GLY A 51 -8.89 -7.98 6.45
CA GLY A 51 -9.20 -7.89 7.88
C GLY A 51 -7.95 -7.81 8.77
N MET A 52 -6.86 -7.21 8.25
CA MET A 52 -5.57 -7.23 8.96
C MET A 52 -5.55 -6.38 10.22
N TYR A 53 -6.34 -5.29 10.28
CA TYR A 53 -6.45 -4.51 11.51
C TYR A 53 -7.04 -5.33 12.65
N GLU A 54 -8.18 -5.98 12.41
CA GLU A 54 -8.90 -6.78 13.39
C GLU A 54 -8.04 -7.94 13.91
N LYS A 55 -7.29 -8.59 13.01
CA LYS A 55 -6.38 -9.68 13.41
C LYS A 55 -5.22 -9.16 14.25
N LEU A 56 -4.43 -8.24 13.73
CA LEU A 56 -3.21 -7.78 14.37
C LEU A 56 -3.46 -6.99 15.67
N SER A 57 -4.58 -6.29 15.79
CA SER A 57 -4.91 -5.51 17.01
C SER A 57 -5.23 -6.36 18.24
N THR A 58 -5.40 -7.67 18.09
CA THR A 58 -5.64 -8.59 19.21
C THR A 58 -4.37 -8.81 20.07
N HIS A 59 -3.19 -8.66 19.49
CA HIS A 59 -1.91 -8.93 20.16
C HIS A 59 -0.78 -7.94 19.81
N ASN A 60 -1.12 -6.85 19.08
CA ASN A 60 -0.19 -5.77 18.72
C ASN A 60 -0.80 -4.40 19.02
N THR A 61 0.04 -3.36 19.07
CA THR A 61 -0.43 -1.96 19.03
C THR A 61 -0.47 -1.48 17.59
N VAL A 62 -1.67 -1.29 17.03
CA VAL A 62 -1.86 -1.00 15.59
C VAL A 62 -2.30 0.45 15.35
N TRP A 63 -1.63 1.13 14.43
CA TRP A 63 -1.94 2.48 13.96
C TRP A 63 -2.43 2.43 12.52
N ASP A 64 -3.76 2.49 12.32
CA ASP A 64 -4.41 2.46 11.00
C ASP A 64 -5.37 3.64 10.85
N VAL A 65 -5.12 4.48 9.85
CA VAL A 65 -5.95 5.65 9.53
C VAL A 65 -7.39 5.29 9.12
N HIS A 66 -7.66 4.03 8.73
CA HIS A 66 -9.02 3.57 8.47
C HIS A 66 -9.88 3.47 9.72
N GLN A 67 -9.27 3.41 10.90
CA GLN A 67 -9.97 3.35 12.19
C GLN A 67 -10.38 4.72 12.72
N ILE A 68 -10.06 5.78 12.01
CA ILE A 68 -10.51 7.13 12.38
C ILE A 68 -12.00 7.25 12.06
N ASP A 69 -12.77 7.65 13.09
CA ASP A 69 -14.17 7.99 12.93
C ASP A 69 -14.33 9.20 11.99
N ARG A 70 -14.75 8.92 10.77
CA ARG A 70 -14.87 9.92 9.71
C ARG A 70 -16.11 10.79 9.86
N GLU A 71 -17.17 10.32 10.50
CA GLU A 71 -18.35 11.11 10.79
C GLU A 71 -18.00 12.22 11.78
N LYS A 72 -17.20 11.90 12.79
CA LYS A 72 -16.75 12.85 13.80
C LYS A 72 -15.62 13.76 13.34
N ASN A 73 -14.67 13.23 12.54
CA ASN A 73 -13.41 13.91 12.18
C ASN A 73 -13.39 14.43 10.73
N GLY A 74 -14.40 14.11 9.91
CA GLY A 74 -14.46 14.45 8.50
C GLY A 74 -13.58 13.56 7.60
N PHE A 75 -13.70 13.74 6.30
CA PHE A 75 -13.04 12.92 5.29
C PHE A 75 -11.66 13.43 4.88
N ALA A 76 -11.30 14.67 5.23
CA ALA A 76 -10.05 15.27 4.76
C ALA A 76 -8.83 14.63 5.42
N LYS A 77 -7.86 14.19 4.60
CA LYS A 77 -6.55 13.70 5.06
C LYS A 77 -5.70 14.80 5.74
N SER A 78 -6.17 16.02 5.80
CA SER A 78 -5.53 17.14 6.49
C SER A 78 -6.04 17.34 7.91
N ASN A 79 -7.03 16.57 8.38
CA ASN A 79 -7.53 16.72 9.74
C ASN A 79 -6.49 16.25 10.78
N ALA A 80 -6.58 16.82 11.98
CA ALA A 80 -5.60 16.54 13.04
C ALA A 80 -5.57 15.06 13.44
N ALA A 81 -6.71 14.38 13.46
CA ALA A 81 -6.80 12.96 13.81
C ALA A 81 -6.06 12.06 12.80
N PHE A 82 -6.22 12.34 11.50
CA PHE A 82 -5.48 11.63 10.46
C PHE A 82 -3.96 11.84 10.61
N LEU A 83 -3.53 13.09 10.75
CA LEU A 83 -2.10 13.42 10.86
C LEU A 83 -1.46 12.81 12.11
N ASP A 84 -2.18 12.81 13.24
CA ASP A 84 -1.69 12.19 14.48
C ASP A 84 -1.54 10.66 14.33
N MET A 85 -2.56 10.00 13.79
CA MET A 85 -2.51 8.55 13.53
C MET A 85 -1.39 8.19 12.54
N ALA A 86 -1.26 8.96 11.45
CA ALA A 86 -0.21 8.76 10.46
C ALA A 86 1.19 8.95 11.06
N ARG A 87 1.40 9.95 11.94
CA ARG A 87 2.68 10.17 12.65
C ARG A 87 3.02 8.99 13.59
N LYS A 88 2.04 8.47 14.32
CA LYS A 88 2.25 7.27 15.16
C LYS A 88 2.64 6.07 14.32
N ALA A 89 1.97 5.86 13.18
CA ALA A 89 2.31 4.79 12.23
C ALA A 89 3.76 4.89 11.72
N MET A 90 4.32 6.10 11.56
CA MET A 90 5.69 6.33 11.07
C MET A 90 6.78 5.90 12.05
N THR A 91 6.47 5.69 13.32
CA THR A 91 7.43 5.28 14.37
C THR A 91 7.23 3.84 14.84
N ALA A 92 6.37 3.09 14.18
CA ALA A 92 6.09 1.69 14.49
C ALA A 92 7.28 0.76 14.15
N ASP A 93 7.38 -0.37 14.83
CA ASP A 93 8.40 -1.40 14.53
C ASP A 93 8.22 -1.97 13.13
N VAL A 94 6.97 -2.20 12.74
CA VAL A 94 6.58 -2.82 11.46
C VAL A 94 5.64 -1.90 10.70
N PHE A 95 5.82 -1.83 9.38
CA PHE A 95 4.95 -1.06 8.50
C PHE A 95 4.36 -1.93 7.39
N LEU A 96 3.03 -1.92 7.28
CA LEU A 96 2.31 -2.66 6.24
C LEU A 96 1.69 -1.70 5.23
N LEU A 97 1.89 -1.98 3.97
CA LEU A 97 1.28 -1.23 2.87
C LEU A 97 1.02 -2.11 1.65
N SER A 98 0.27 -1.58 0.71
CA SER A 98 0.16 -2.15 -0.64
C SER A 98 0.89 -1.28 -1.66
N VAL A 99 0.95 -1.76 -2.91
CA VAL A 99 1.49 -0.99 -4.03
C VAL A 99 0.36 -0.57 -4.99
N ASN A 100 0.60 0.49 -5.77
CA ASN A 100 -0.29 0.88 -6.85
C ASN A 100 0.01 0.13 -8.16
N GLY A 101 1.24 -0.33 -8.32
CA GLY A 101 1.69 -1.19 -9.43
C GLY A 101 2.96 -1.95 -9.04
N ALA A 102 3.16 -3.08 -9.69
CA ALA A 102 4.38 -3.88 -9.61
C ALA A 102 4.71 -4.42 -10.99
N THR A 103 5.93 -4.91 -11.20
CA THR A 103 6.34 -5.49 -12.48
C THR A 103 6.72 -6.95 -12.34
N GLU A 104 6.66 -7.70 -13.44
CA GLU A 104 7.18 -9.07 -13.49
C GLU A 104 8.70 -9.14 -13.24
N THR A 105 9.40 -8.02 -13.36
CA THR A 105 10.84 -7.89 -13.10
C THR A 105 11.18 -7.54 -11.64
N GLY A 106 10.16 -7.42 -10.77
CA GLY A 106 10.34 -7.19 -9.33
C GLY A 106 10.58 -5.73 -8.94
N VAL A 107 10.05 -4.79 -9.71
CA VAL A 107 10.00 -3.35 -9.39
C VAL A 107 8.61 -3.00 -8.90
N MET A 108 8.49 -2.11 -7.91
CA MET A 108 7.21 -1.65 -7.38
C MET A 108 7.03 -0.15 -7.60
N VAL A 109 5.77 0.28 -7.67
CA VAL A 109 5.38 1.68 -7.92
C VAL A 109 4.29 2.10 -6.94
N ASN A 110 4.48 3.26 -6.30
CA ASN A 110 3.47 3.92 -5.50
C ASN A 110 3.29 5.39 -5.91
N LEU A 111 2.04 5.81 -6.02
CA LEU A 111 1.63 7.22 -6.06
C LEU A 111 1.14 7.64 -4.67
N ASP A 112 1.54 8.80 -4.19
CA ASP A 112 1.14 9.29 -2.87
C ASP A 112 0.78 10.79 -2.92
N GLY A 113 -0.24 11.15 -2.16
CA GLY A 113 -0.70 12.54 -2.04
C GLY A 113 -0.20 13.22 -0.78
N THR A 114 -0.19 12.50 0.36
CA THR A 114 0.23 13.01 1.66
C THR A 114 1.68 12.69 1.97
N GLY A 115 2.20 11.62 1.40
CA GLY A 115 3.57 11.16 1.58
C GLY A 115 3.76 10.15 2.72
N ASN A 116 2.77 9.95 3.60
CA ASN A 116 2.86 9.07 4.75
C ASN A 116 3.15 7.61 4.36
N ARG A 117 2.49 7.08 3.33
CA ARG A 117 2.68 5.71 2.88
C ARG A 117 4.06 5.50 2.24
N VAL A 118 4.48 6.40 1.37
CA VAL A 118 5.80 6.33 0.73
C VAL A 118 6.91 6.51 1.76
N SER A 119 6.82 7.50 2.65
CA SER A 119 7.84 7.73 3.69
C SER A 119 7.99 6.52 4.62
N GLY A 120 6.89 5.96 5.15
CA GLY A 120 6.91 4.77 5.99
C GLY A 120 7.46 3.53 5.28
N SER A 121 7.33 3.44 3.95
CA SER A 121 7.88 2.33 3.19
C SER A 121 9.40 2.40 2.95
N LEU A 122 10.04 3.55 3.21
CA LEU A 122 11.44 3.78 2.85
C LEU A 122 12.38 3.77 4.04
N PHE A 123 11.95 4.26 5.20
CA PHE A 123 12.85 4.48 6.32
C PHE A 123 12.12 4.48 7.67
N GLY A 124 12.83 4.08 8.73
CA GLY A 124 12.43 4.21 10.13
C GLY A 124 11.95 2.91 10.79
N HIS A 125 11.37 1.99 10.03
CA HIS A 125 10.84 0.72 10.54
C HIS A 125 11.91 -0.38 10.56
N ARG A 126 11.76 -1.36 11.44
CA ARG A 126 12.58 -2.58 11.44
C ARG A 126 12.24 -3.46 10.25
N LYS A 127 10.94 -3.59 9.93
CA LYS A 127 10.46 -4.38 8.79
C LYS A 127 9.29 -3.71 8.08
N VAL A 128 9.29 -3.80 6.75
CA VAL A 128 8.22 -3.31 5.88
C VAL A 128 7.65 -4.48 5.06
N TYR A 129 6.33 -4.62 5.07
CA TYR A 129 5.60 -5.59 4.26
C TYR A 129 4.84 -4.89 3.12
N PHE A 130 5.15 -5.28 1.89
CA PHE A 130 4.39 -4.88 0.70
C PHE A 130 3.43 -6.01 0.34
N VAL A 131 2.13 -5.79 0.54
CA VAL A 131 1.08 -6.81 0.37
C VAL A 131 0.17 -6.43 -0.79
N PHE A 132 0.08 -7.28 -1.82
CA PHE A 132 -0.75 -6.97 -2.98
C PHE A 132 -1.20 -8.21 -3.76
N GLY A 133 -2.33 -8.06 -4.45
CA GLY A 133 -2.87 -9.06 -5.35
C GLY A 133 -2.22 -9.04 -6.74
N VAL A 134 -2.31 -10.15 -7.45
CA VAL A 134 -1.76 -10.32 -8.82
C VAL A 134 -2.28 -9.32 -9.83
N ASN A 135 -3.46 -8.73 -9.61
CA ASN A 135 -4.03 -7.67 -10.44
C ASN A 135 -3.18 -6.39 -10.51
N LYS A 136 -2.17 -6.27 -9.65
CA LYS A 136 -1.27 -5.10 -9.61
C LYS A 136 0.03 -5.32 -10.35
N ILE A 137 0.27 -6.51 -10.88
CA ILE A 137 1.50 -6.86 -11.60
C ILE A 137 1.30 -6.58 -13.10
N ALA A 138 2.19 -5.79 -13.66
CA ALA A 138 2.27 -5.45 -15.07
C ALA A 138 3.56 -6.01 -15.69
N PRO A 139 3.61 -6.24 -17.01
CA PRO A 139 4.81 -6.71 -17.68
C PRO A 139 5.99 -5.76 -17.56
N THR A 140 5.76 -4.44 -17.71
CA THR A 140 6.82 -3.42 -17.75
C THR A 140 6.65 -2.34 -16.66
N LEU A 141 7.69 -1.55 -16.46
CA LEU A 141 7.64 -0.41 -15.53
C LEU A 141 6.67 0.68 -16.02
N GLU A 142 6.68 0.95 -17.32
CA GLU A 142 5.79 1.92 -17.96
C GLU A 142 4.33 1.56 -17.73
N GLU A 143 3.98 0.28 -17.88
CA GLU A 143 2.62 -0.21 -17.65
C GLU A 143 2.26 -0.16 -16.15
N ALA A 144 3.21 -0.47 -15.25
CA ALA A 144 3.00 -0.35 -13.81
C ALA A 144 2.78 1.12 -13.38
N ILE A 145 3.52 2.08 -13.97
CA ILE A 145 3.32 3.52 -13.77
C ILE A 145 1.97 3.95 -14.36
N SER A 146 1.66 3.53 -15.57
CA SER A 146 0.37 3.81 -16.22
C SER A 146 -0.78 3.30 -15.37
N ARG A 147 -0.68 2.07 -14.86
CA ARG A 147 -1.65 1.48 -13.95
C ARG A 147 -1.83 2.31 -12.68
N ALA A 148 -0.73 2.72 -12.04
CA ALA A 148 -0.77 3.55 -10.84
C ALA A 148 -1.50 4.87 -11.08
N ARG A 149 -1.22 5.54 -12.22
CA ARG A 149 -1.81 6.83 -12.59
C ARG A 149 -3.24 6.73 -13.11
N ASN A 150 -3.54 5.73 -13.95
CA ASN A 150 -4.78 5.68 -14.72
C ASN A 150 -5.81 4.68 -14.17
N VAL A 151 -5.43 3.82 -13.22
CA VAL A 151 -6.34 2.86 -12.61
C VAL A 151 -6.42 3.07 -11.10
N ALA A 152 -5.30 2.98 -10.38
CA ALA A 152 -5.32 2.98 -8.93
C ALA A 152 -5.67 4.36 -8.34
N ALA A 153 -5.03 5.43 -8.80
CA ALA A 153 -5.27 6.77 -8.28
C ALA A 153 -6.69 7.28 -8.59
N PRO A 154 -7.23 7.22 -9.83
CA PRO A 154 -8.57 7.69 -10.12
C PRO A 154 -9.66 6.94 -9.34
N LYS A 155 -9.55 5.62 -9.22
CA LYS A 155 -10.50 4.83 -8.41
C LYS A 155 -10.43 5.18 -6.93
N ASN A 156 -9.23 5.43 -6.42
CA ASN A 156 -9.08 5.76 -5.01
C ASN A 156 -9.62 7.16 -4.68
N VAL A 157 -9.40 8.17 -5.52
CA VAL A 157 -9.98 9.50 -5.29
C VAL A 157 -11.50 9.48 -5.40
N ALA A 158 -12.08 8.72 -6.35
CA ALA A 158 -13.52 8.54 -6.46
C ALA A 158 -14.10 7.88 -5.18
N ARG A 159 -13.48 6.81 -4.67
CA ARG A 159 -13.87 6.16 -3.42
C ARG A 159 -13.76 7.08 -2.20
N GLN A 160 -12.79 7.95 -2.18
CA GLN A 160 -12.53 8.88 -1.07
C GLN A 160 -13.32 10.18 -1.18
N HIS A 161 -14.09 10.38 -2.25
CA HIS A 161 -14.83 11.61 -2.55
C HIS A 161 -13.94 12.86 -2.64
N TYR A 162 -12.67 12.72 -3.03
CA TYR A 162 -11.78 13.84 -3.25
C TYR A 162 -12.05 14.51 -4.60
N LEU A 163 -11.95 15.84 -4.62
CA LEU A 163 -12.21 16.63 -5.81
C LEU A 163 -10.96 16.68 -6.70
N CYS A 164 -10.94 15.86 -7.75
CA CYS A 164 -9.94 15.93 -8.81
C CYS A 164 -10.56 15.52 -10.16
N GLY A 165 -9.81 15.71 -11.25
CA GLY A 165 -10.29 15.34 -12.58
C GLY A 165 -10.76 13.89 -12.68
N GLY A 166 -10.04 12.95 -12.08
CA GLY A 166 -10.42 11.53 -12.07
C GLY A 166 -11.74 11.27 -11.33
N SER A 167 -11.95 11.88 -10.16
CA SER A 167 -13.20 11.70 -9.40
C SER A 167 -14.41 12.33 -10.09
N ALA A 168 -14.22 13.47 -10.75
CA ALA A 168 -15.28 14.14 -11.50
C ALA A 168 -15.84 13.29 -12.66
N HIS A 169 -15.05 12.31 -13.14
CA HIS A 169 -15.42 11.34 -14.18
C HIS A 169 -15.55 9.90 -13.66
N GLY A 170 -15.91 9.73 -12.37
CA GLY A 170 -16.19 8.41 -11.80
C GLY A 170 -14.96 7.50 -11.64
N GLY A 171 -13.75 8.05 -11.70
CA GLY A 171 -12.51 7.28 -11.54
C GLY A 171 -12.06 6.52 -12.79
N ASP A 172 -12.44 6.98 -13.98
CA ASP A 172 -12.12 6.34 -15.27
C ASP A 172 -10.63 6.40 -15.63
N ARG A 173 -9.98 7.57 -15.43
CA ARG A 173 -8.55 7.78 -15.71
C ARG A 173 -7.98 9.00 -15.00
N CYS A 174 -6.66 9.22 -15.11
CA CYS A 174 -5.99 10.45 -14.70
C CYS A 174 -6.17 11.56 -15.76
N TYR A 175 -6.49 12.76 -15.30
CA TYR A 175 -6.61 13.97 -16.14
C TYR A 175 -5.46 14.96 -15.91
N ASP A 176 -4.41 14.55 -15.21
CA ASP A 176 -3.23 15.37 -14.86
C ASP A 176 -3.59 16.76 -14.28
N CYS A 177 -4.58 16.80 -13.44
CA CYS A 177 -5.17 18.02 -12.89
C CYS A 177 -4.27 18.69 -11.85
N GLY A 178 -4.43 20.01 -11.66
CA GLY A 178 -3.84 20.78 -10.56
C GLY A 178 -4.72 20.85 -9.30
N ALA A 179 -5.65 19.91 -9.10
CA ALA A 179 -6.61 19.95 -8.01
C ALA A 179 -5.91 19.88 -6.64
N PRO A 180 -6.38 20.65 -5.62
CA PRO A 180 -5.77 20.64 -4.29
C PRO A 180 -5.89 19.28 -3.58
N ASP A 181 -6.93 18.50 -3.88
CA ASP A 181 -7.20 17.20 -3.28
C ASP A 181 -6.57 16.02 -4.05
N ARG A 182 -5.73 16.29 -5.04
CA ARG A 182 -5.07 15.21 -5.80
C ARG A 182 -4.20 14.35 -4.89
N ILE A 183 -4.21 13.02 -5.13
CA ILE A 183 -3.42 12.05 -4.39
C ILE A 183 -2.18 11.56 -5.17
N CYS A 184 -1.85 12.20 -6.28
CA CYS A 184 -0.74 11.84 -7.17
C CYS A 184 0.34 12.93 -7.18
N ASN A 185 0.77 13.36 -5.97
CA ASN A 185 1.79 14.39 -5.81
C ASN A 185 3.22 13.83 -5.94
N VAL A 186 3.42 12.55 -5.56
CA VAL A 186 4.71 11.86 -5.62
C VAL A 186 4.54 10.52 -6.30
N LEU A 187 5.47 10.20 -7.21
CA LEU A 187 5.65 8.86 -7.78
C LEU A 187 6.93 8.26 -7.21
N ALA A 188 6.83 7.19 -6.44
CA ALA A 188 7.96 6.41 -5.94
C ALA A 188 8.12 5.13 -6.74
N VAL A 189 9.36 4.86 -7.20
CA VAL A 189 9.75 3.62 -7.88
C VAL A 189 10.76 2.88 -7.03
N TYR A 190 10.43 1.67 -6.62
CA TYR A 190 11.25 0.82 -5.76
C TYR A 190 11.95 -0.21 -6.63
N TYR A 191 13.16 0.09 -7.07
CA TYR A 191 13.95 -0.82 -7.91
C TYR A 191 14.48 -2.02 -7.12
N LYS A 192 14.94 -1.78 -5.88
CA LYS A 192 15.54 -2.80 -5.02
C LYS A 192 15.28 -2.49 -3.55
N LYS A 193 15.43 -3.50 -2.70
CA LYS A 193 15.32 -3.37 -1.24
C LYS A 193 16.25 -2.29 -0.70
N MET A 194 15.74 -1.44 0.18
CA MET A 194 16.53 -0.44 0.90
C MET A 194 17.59 -1.10 1.82
N ARG A 195 18.65 -0.35 2.13
CA ARG A 195 19.64 -0.77 3.14
C ARG A 195 19.05 -0.66 4.54
N ASN A 196 19.54 -1.51 5.44
CA ASN A 196 19.26 -1.42 6.89
C ASN A 196 17.78 -1.49 7.30
N VAL A 197 16.92 -2.03 6.45
CA VAL A 197 15.52 -2.34 6.74
C VAL A 197 15.19 -3.69 6.13
N GLU A 198 14.45 -4.52 6.84
CA GLU A 198 13.91 -5.72 6.26
C GLU A 198 12.70 -5.38 5.40
N MET A 199 12.63 -5.92 4.19
CA MET A 199 11.49 -5.71 3.29
C MET A 199 11.03 -7.04 2.74
N GLU A 200 9.75 -7.31 2.92
CA GLU A 200 9.11 -8.52 2.43
C GLU A 200 7.94 -8.20 1.50
N VAL A 201 7.91 -8.86 0.36
CA VAL A 201 6.85 -8.77 -0.63
C VAL A 201 5.94 -9.99 -0.50
N ILE A 202 4.68 -9.73 -0.26
CA ILE A 202 3.61 -10.74 -0.16
C ILE A 202 2.71 -10.59 -1.39
N ILE A 203 2.80 -11.55 -2.29
CA ILE A 203 1.97 -11.63 -3.50
C ILE A 203 0.84 -12.61 -3.23
N ILE A 204 -0.38 -12.20 -3.51
CA ILE A 204 -1.57 -13.03 -3.33
C ILE A 204 -2.17 -13.31 -4.71
N ASN A 205 -2.43 -14.58 -5.02
CA ASN A 205 -2.97 -15.03 -6.31
C ASN A 205 -4.47 -14.70 -6.48
N GLU A 206 -4.88 -13.54 -5.95
CA GLU A 206 -6.23 -12.98 -6.05
C GLU A 206 -6.18 -11.52 -6.50
N LYS A 207 -7.33 -11.00 -6.96
CA LYS A 207 -7.51 -9.58 -7.26
C LYS A 207 -7.86 -8.83 -5.97
N LEU A 208 -6.96 -7.99 -5.46
CA LEU A 208 -7.12 -7.25 -4.20
C LEU A 208 -6.83 -5.76 -4.37
N GLY A 209 -7.77 -4.95 -3.92
CA GLY A 209 -7.69 -3.49 -4.03
C GLY A 209 -7.67 -3.00 -5.50
N TYR A 210 -7.14 -1.81 -5.71
CA TYR A 210 -7.08 -1.18 -7.04
C TYR A 210 -5.72 -1.37 -7.70
#